data_8213668d54e7018ebbc9dbf363b46dfb
#
_entry.id   8213668d54e7018ebbc9dbf363b46dfb
#
_cell.length_a   1.000
_cell.length_b   1.000
_cell.length_c   1.000
_cell.angle_alpha   90.00
_cell.angle_beta   90.00
_cell.angle_gamma   90.00
#
_symmetry.space_group_name_H-M   'P 1'
#
loop_
_entity.id
_entity.type
_entity.pdbx_description
1 polymer ?
#
loop_
_entity_poly.entity_id
_entity_poly.type
_entity_poly.pdbx_seq_one_letter_code
_entity_poly.pdbx_strand_id
1 'polypeptide(L)'
;EGRDSFLRRFALNSFGSKNFGAHGAYCGLAYRAGSGALMGDLDKNTHVKPDWDNVKFALFMGTSPAQSGNPFKRQARQLASARLRDDFRYVVVAPALPLTTVQADNRGHWQPVRPGSDSALAMGMIRWIIEKQRYNADYLTIPGVQAMQQAGEKSWTNATHLVITDELQTVAGQHLTIAHLSANAAQEPVV
;
A
#
# COMPACT_ATOMS: atom_id res chain seq x y z
N GLU A 1 -9.05 9.45 21.68
CA GLU A 1 -9.38 10.76 21.05
C GLU A 1 -9.35 11.89 22.07
N GLY A 2 -10.00 11.79 23.24
CA GLY A 2 -10.05 12.86 24.23
C GLY A 2 -8.68 13.31 24.76
N ARG A 3 -7.72 12.41 24.94
CA ARG A 3 -6.36 12.76 25.36
C ARG A 3 -5.63 13.58 24.32
N ASP A 4 -5.72 13.22 23.07
CA ASP A 4 -5.04 13.92 21.97
C ASP A 4 -5.60 15.34 21.82
N SER A 5 -6.91 15.50 21.92
CA SER A 5 -7.56 16.81 21.90
C SER A 5 -7.12 17.72 23.05
N PHE A 6 -6.97 17.16 24.24
CA PHE A 6 -6.52 17.89 25.42
C PHE A 6 -5.06 18.32 25.30
N LEU A 7 -4.17 17.41 24.92
CA LEU A 7 -2.76 17.70 24.71
C LEU A 7 -2.55 18.71 23.58
N ARG A 8 -3.31 18.59 22.50
CA ARG A 8 -3.29 19.53 21.39
C ARG A 8 -3.71 20.93 21.84
N ARG A 9 -4.79 21.03 22.60
CA ARG A 9 -5.25 22.29 23.16
C ARG A 9 -4.19 22.92 24.08
N PHE A 10 -3.58 22.13 24.95
CA PHE A 10 -2.49 22.58 25.81
C PHE A 10 -1.31 23.08 24.99
N ALA A 11 -0.79 22.29 24.03
CA ALA A 11 0.38 22.64 23.27
C ALA A 11 0.16 23.87 22.39
N LEU A 12 -0.96 23.94 21.68
CA LEU A 12 -1.22 25.02 20.73
C LEU A 12 -1.72 26.31 21.39
N ASN A 13 -2.66 26.19 22.36
CA ASN A 13 -3.34 27.35 22.92
C ASN A 13 -2.70 27.84 24.21
N SER A 14 -2.31 26.95 25.13
CA SER A 14 -1.76 27.33 26.44
C SER A 14 -0.25 27.51 26.38
N PHE A 15 0.46 26.62 25.73
CA PHE A 15 1.92 26.70 25.58
C PHE A 15 2.36 27.51 24.37
N GLY A 16 1.48 27.69 23.38
CA GLY A 16 1.75 28.51 22.18
C GLY A 16 2.70 27.89 21.16
N SER A 17 3.01 26.60 21.27
CA SER A 17 3.89 25.92 20.33
C SER A 17 3.10 25.38 19.15
N LYS A 18 3.57 25.64 17.93
CA LYS A 18 3.05 25.03 16.70
C LYS A 18 3.64 23.64 16.44
N ASN A 19 4.67 23.24 17.19
CA ASN A 19 5.34 21.94 17.04
C ASN A 19 4.56 20.86 17.77
N PHE A 20 3.44 20.48 17.20
CA PHE A 20 2.60 19.39 17.69
C PHE A 20 2.32 18.39 16.56
N GLY A 21 2.67 17.14 16.79
CA GLY A 21 2.40 16.03 15.87
C GLY A 21 1.68 14.89 16.55
N ALA A 22 0.69 14.33 15.91
CA ALA A 22 0.01 13.12 16.36
C ALA A 22 0.52 11.91 15.56
N HIS A 23 0.57 10.73 16.20
CA HIS A 23 1.03 9.51 15.53
C HIS A 23 0.20 9.15 14.28
N GLY A 24 -1.08 9.49 14.26
CA GLY A 24 -1.95 9.30 13.11
C GLY A 24 -1.51 10.05 11.84
N ALA A 25 -0.71 11.12 11.99
CA ALA A 25 -0.10 11.80 10.86
C ALA A 25 0.91 10.93 10.10
N TYR A 26 1.55 10.00 10.79
CA TYR A 26 2.51 9.06 10.17
C TYR A 26 1.81 7.81 9.65
N CYS A 27 1.15 7.04 10.50
CA CYS A 27 0.52 5.78 10.10
C CYS A 27 -0.75 5.99 9.27
N GLY A 28 -1.65 6.86 9.70
CA GLY A 28 -2.91 7.11 9.00
C GLY A 28 -2.72 7.80 7.66
N LEU A 29 -1.81 8.76 7.57
CA LEU A 29 -1.50 9.45 6.32
C LEU A 29 -0.79 8.51 5.33
N ALA A 30 0.20 7.73 5.77
CA ALA A 30 0.88 6.77 4.92
C ALA A 30 -0.09 5.71 4.36
N TYR A 31 -0.98 5.18 5.20
CA TYR A 31 -2.02 4.26 4.76
C TYR A 31 -2.95 4.91 3.73
N ARG A 32 -3.42 6.12 3.97
CA ARG A 32 -4.33 6.83 3.06
C ARG A 32 -3.65 7.18 1.74
N ALA A 33 -2.40 7.60 1.77
CA ALA A 33 -1.65 7.89 0.55
C ALA A 33 -1.49 6.62 -0.32
N GLY A 34 -1.09 5.50 0.27
CA GLY A 34 -1.00 4.23 -0.43
C GLY A 34 -2.35 3.72 -0.93
N SER A 35 -3.39 3.78 -0.10
CA SER A 35 -4.74 3.37 -0.49
C SER A 35 -5.32 4.28 -1.58
N GLY A 36 -5.09 5.58 -1.48
CA GLY A 36 -5.53 6.55 -2.48
C GLY A 36 -4.87 6.35 -3.84
N ALA A 37 -3.60 5.99 -3.86
CA ALA A 37 -2.90 5.64 -5.10
C ALA A 37 -3.51 4.41 -5.80
N LEU A 38 -4.02 3.45 -5.01
CA LEU A 38 -4.61 2.24 -5.54
C LEU A 38 -6.11 2.37 -5.86
N MET A 39 -6.86 3.10 -5.03
CA MET A 39 -8.33 3.15 -5.06
C MET A 39 -8.90 4.52 -5.46
N GLY A 40 -8.05 5.52 -5.67
CA GLY A 40 -8.43 6.83 -6.19
C GLY A 40 -9.14 7.79 -5.24
N ASP A 41 -9.45 7.38 -4.00
CA ASP A 41 -10.18 8.23 -3.05
C ASP A 41 -9.52 8.21 -1.67
N LEU A 42 -8.88 9.34 -1.32
CA LEU A 42 -8.20 9.51 -0.03
C LEU A 42 -9.17 9.70 1.14
N ASP A 43 -10.32 10.30 0.91
CA ASP A 43 -11.23 10.72 1.98
C ASP A 43 -12.26 9.66 2.36
N LYS A 44 -12.65 8.83 1.39
CA LYS A 44 -13.67 7.81 1.58
C LYS A 44 -13.12 6.42 1.84
N ASN A 45 -11.80 6.24 1.72
CA ASN A 45 -11.18 4.95 1.96
C ASN A 45 -11.27 4.55 3.42
N THR A 46 -12.18 3.66 3.71
CA THR A 46 -12.19 2.91 4.96
C THR A 46 -11.03 1.93 4.97
N HIS A 47 -10.56 1.59 6.18
CA HIS A 47 -9.51 0.59 6.32
C HIS A 47 -9.94 -0.75 5.71
N VAL A 48 -9.33 -1.11 4.58
CA VAL A 48 -9.52 -2.41 3.96
C VAL A 48 -9.06 -3.49 4.94
N LYS A 49 -9.84 -4.55 5.05
CA LYS A 49 -9.52 -5.68 5.93
C LYS A 49 -9.18 -6.90 5.09
N PRO A 50 -8.17 -7.69 5.48
CA PRO A 50 -7.89 -8.97 4.84
C PRO A 50 -9.05 -9.94 5.02
N ASP A 51 -9.34 -10.71 3.99
CA ASP A 51 -10.24 -11.87 4.06
C ASP A 51 -9.46 -13.06 4.64
N TRP A 52 -9.41 -13.14 5.97
CA TRP A 52 -8.64 -14.15 6.68
C TRP A 52 -9.14 -15.57 6.48
N ASP A 53 -10.39 -15.75 6.10
CA ASP A 53 -10.98 -17.08 5.90
C ASP A 53 -10.51 -17.69 4.57
N ASN A 54 -10.25 -16.85 3.56
CA ASN A 54 -9.85 -17.28 2.23
C ASN A 54 -8.40 -16.98 1.85
N VAL A 55 -7.70 -16.11 2.63
CA VAL A 55 -6.31 -15.76 2.32
C VAL A 55 -5.40 -16.98 2.38
N LYS A 56 -4.57 -17.17 1.35
CA LYS A 56 -3.58 -18.25 1.27
C LYS A 56 -2.16 -17.78 1.53
N PHE A 57 -1.90 -16.51 1.25
CA PHE A 57 -0.60 -15.89 1.49
C PHE A 57 -0.76 -14.48 2.05
N ALA A 58 0.03 -14.16 3.08
CA ALA A 58 0.08 -12.84 3.67
C ALA A 58 1.51 -12.31 3.75
N LEU A 59 1.71 -11.06 3.32
CA LEU A 59 2.96 -10.35 3.45
C LEU A 59 2.78 -9.21 4.47
N PHE A 60 3.52 -9.28 5.57
CA PHE A 60 3.53 -8.25 6.60
C PHE A 60 4.82 -7.43 6.48
N MET A 61 4.70 -6.15 6.14
CA MET A 61 5.84 -5.26 6.01
C MET A 61 5.81 -4.20 7.13
N GLY A 62 6.86 -4.17 7.95
CA GLY A 62 7.00 -3.20 9.03
C GLY A 62 5.90 -3.26 10.09
N THR A 63 5.23 -4.38 10.24
CA THR A 63 4.14 -4.57 11.20
C THR A 63 4.24 -5.91 11.92
N SER A 64 3.75 -5.94 13.14
CA SER A 64 3.60 -7.15 13.93
C SER A 64 2.10 -7.39 14.21
N PRO A 65 1.40 -8.16 13.38
CA PRO A 65 -0.07 -8.22 13.37
C PRO A 65 -0.70 -8.74 14.66
N ALA A 66 0.07 -9.45 15.49
CA ALA A 66 -0.38 -9.91 16.79
C ALA A 66 -0.09 -8.93 17.96
N GLN A 67 0.73 -7.90 17.70
CA GLN A 67 1.21 -6.97 18.74
C GLN A 67 0.85 -5.51 18.40
N SER A 68 0.64 -5.18 17.14
CA SER A 68 0.39 -3.81 16.69
C SER A 68 -0.72 -3.75 15.64
N GLY A 69 -1.12 -2.54 15.30
CA GLY A 69 -2.21 -2.30 14.36
C GLY A 69 -3.58 -2.27 15.03
N ASN A 70 -4.58 -1.83 14.30
CA ASN A 70 -5.94 -1.69 14.79
C ASN A 70 -6.93 -2.45 13.88
N PRO A 71 -7.69 -3.40 14.38
CA PRO A 71 -7.74 -3.93 15.77
C PRO A 71 -6.82 -5.14 15.98
N PHE A 72 -5.71 -4.95 16.68
CA PHE A 72 -4.67 -5.97 16.83
C PHE A 72 -5.15 -7.29 17.46
N LYS A 73 -6.01 -7.25 18.47
CA LYS A 73 -6.56 -8.47 19.10
C LYS A 73 -7.36 -9.32 18.12
N ARG A 74 -8.13 -8.70 17.26
CA ARG A 74 -8.90 -9.39 16.21
C ARG A 74 -7.95 -10.00 15.18
N GLN A 75 -6.98 -9.23 14.71
CA GLN A 75 -5.98 -9.71 13.74
C GLN A 75 -5.14 -10.86 14.30
N ALA A 76 -4.71 -10.78 15.56
CA ALA A 76 -3.97 -11.85 16.22
C ALA A 76 -4.75 -13.17 16.22
N ARG A 77 -6.04 -13.11 16.58
CA ARG A 77 -6.91 -14.30 16.59
C ARG A 77 -7.14 -14.84 15.19
N GLN A 78 -7.42 -13.98 14.22
CA GLN A 78 -7.65 -14.39 12.82
C GLN A 78 -6.40 -14.98 12.19
N LEU A 79 -5.23 -14.39 12.44
CA LEU A 79 -3.95 -14.94 12.00
C LEU A 79 -3.68 -16.31 12.65
N ALA A 80 -3.95 -16.46 13.95
CA ALA A 80 -3.82 -17.74 14.63
C ALA A 80 -4.71 -18.82 14.00
N SER A 81 -5.95 -18.49 13.66
CA SER A 81 -6.87 -19.39 12.95
C SER A 81 -6.38 -19.72 11.54
N ALA A 82 -5.92 -18.73 10.79
CA ALA A 82 -5.39 -18.94 9.44
C ALA A 82 -4.16 -19.87 9.43
N ARG A 83 -3.31 -19.78 10.46
CA ARG A 83 -2.12 -20.62 10.64
C ARG A 83 -2.44 -22.11 10.87
N LEU A 84 -3.66 -22.46 11.24
CA LEU A 84 -4.08 -23.85 11.35
C LEU A 84 -4.35 -24.51 9.99
N ARG A 85 -4.52 -23.70 8.94
CA ARG A 85 -4.77 -24.23 7.59
C ARG A 85 -3.47 -24.60 6.89
N ASP A 86 -3.50 -25.71 6.17
CA ASP A 86 -2.33 -26.23 5.44
C ASP A 86 -1.99 -25.42 4.19
N ASP A 87 -2.95 -24.69 3.64
CA ASP A 87 -2.80 -23.87 2.44
C ASP A 87 -2.34 -22.41 2.73
N PHE A 88 -2.18 -22.05 4.02
CA PHE A 88 -1.77 -20.70 4.41
C PHE A 88 -0.26 -20.61 4.63
N ARG A 89 0.33 -19.55 4.08
CA ARG A 89 1.75 -19.16 4.29
C ARG A 89 1.84 -17.66 4.52
N TYR A 90 2.87 -17.22 5.21
CA TYR A 90 3.12 -15.79 5.38
C TYR A 90 4.59 -15.43 5.51
N VAL A 91 4.91 -14.20 5.17
CA VAL A 91 6.23 -13.61 5.33
C VAL A 91 6.10 -12.35 6.18
N VAL A 92 7.02 -12.19 7.13
CA VAL A 92 7.14 -10.96 7.91
C VAL A 92 8.45 -10.28 7.53
N VAL A 93 8.35 -9.11 6.94
CA VAL A 93 9.48 -8.25 6.59
C VAL A 93 9.67 -7.26 7.73
N ALA A 94 10.75 -7.40 8.46
CA ALA A 94 11.06 -6.56 9.62
C ALA A 94 12.57 -6.55 9.90
N PRO A 95 13.13 -5.46 10.46
CA PRO A 95 14.55 -5.38 10.79
C PRO A 95 14.97 -6.31 11.92
N ALA A 96 14.04 -6.69 12.79
CA ALA A 96 14.26 -7.63 13.88
C ALA A 96 13.24 -8.76 13.81
N LEU A 97 13.62 -9.94 14.29
CA LEU A 97 12.73 -11.12 14.31
C LEU A 97 11.48 -10.84 15.16
N PRO A 98 10.29 -10.76 14.56
CA PRO A 98 9.07 -10.55 15.33
C PRO A 98 8.61 -11.83 16.01
N LEU A 99 8.04 -11.70 17.22
CA LEU A 99 7.49 -12.82 17.98
C LEU A 99 6.44 -13.62 17.20
N THR A 100 5.68 -12.96 16.35
CA THR A 100 4.69 -13.59 15.47
C THR A 100 5.28 -14.59 14.48
N THR A 101 6.57 -14.48 14.17
CA THR A 101 7.25 -15.39 13.24
C THR A 101 7.84 -16.60 13.96
N VAL A 102 8.31 -16.41 15.19
CA VAL A 102 8.95 -17.48 15.98
C VAL A 102 8.01 -18.68 16.24
N GLN A 103 6.70 -18.41 16.29
CA GLN A 103 5.68 -19.42 16.54
C GLN A 103 5.11 -20.03 15.26
N ALA A 104 5.75 -19.76 14.12
CA ALA A 104 5.10 -19.96 12.82
C ALA A 104 5.25 -21.36 12.25
N ASP A 105 6.00 -22.24 12.90
CA ASP A 105 6.31 -23.50 12.25
C ASP A 105 6.97 -23.26 10.86
N ASN A 106 6.73 -24.16 9.90
CA ASN A 106 7.18 -24.02 8.52
C ASN A 106 6.31 -23.07 7.67
N ARG A 107 5.29 -22.44 8.24
CA ARG A 107 4.30 -21.62 7.51
C ARG A 107 4.62 -20.15 7.46
N GLY A 108 5.47 -19.68 8.37
CA GLY A 108 5.92 -18.29 8.42
C GLY A 108 7.42 -18.16 8.14
N HIS A 109 7.77 -17.12 7.42
CA HIS A 109 9.15 -16.79 7.14
C HIS A 109 9.45 -15.35 7.59
N TRP A 110 10.59 -15.14 8.22
CA TRP A 110 11.11 -13.80 8.48
C TRP A 110 12.11 -13.41 7.41
N GLN A 111 11.83 -12.29 6.77
CA GLN A 111 12.72 -11.64 5.84
C GLN A 111 13.32 -10.40 6.51
N PRO A 112 14.58 -10.45 6.93
CA PRO A 112 15.24 -9.28 7.49
C PRO A 112 15.36 -8.18 6.43
N VAL A 113 15.09 -6.95 6.84
CA VAL A 113 15.20 -5.77 6.00
C VAL A 113 15.94 -4.66 6.74
N ARG A 114 16.81 -3.95 6.04
CA ARG A 114 17.46 -2.76 6.60
C ARG A 114 16.42 -1.63 6.67
N PRO A 115 16.26 -0.92 7.82
CA PRO A 115 15.35 0.21 7.91
C PRO A 115 15.56 1.20 6.75
N GLY A 116 14.46 1.64 6.14
CA GLY A 116 14.47 2.54 4.99
C GLY A 116 14.72 1.90 3.63
N SER A 117 14.86 0.56 3.54
CA SER A 117 15.02 -0.16 2.27
C SER A 117 13.77 -0.90 1.79
N ASP A 118 12.60 -0.58 2.33
CA ASP A 118 11.32 -1.20 1.96
C ASP A 118 11.00 -1.03 0.48
N SER A 119 11.26 0.17 -0.05
CA SER A 119 11.07 0.47 -1.48
C SER A 119 11.98 -0.40 -2.37
N ALA A 120 13.22 -0.65 -1.96
CA ALA A 120 14.13 -1.50 -2.72
C ALA A 120 13.62 -2.95 -2.77
N LEU A 121 13.09 -3.47 -1.66
CA LEU A 121 12.45 -4.78 -1.64
C LEU A 121 11.23 -4.82 -2.56
N ALA A 122 10.36 -3.81 -2.49
CA ALA A 122 9.17 -3.70 -3.34
C ALA A 122 9.55 -3.66 -4.83
N MET A 123 10.55 -2.86 -5.20
CA MET A 123 11.06 -2.79 -6.57
C MET A 123 11.66 -4.12 -7.02
N GLY A 124 12.36 -4.84 -6.15
CA GLY A 124 12.85 -6.19 -6.43
C GLY A 124 11.71 -7.18 -6.72
N MET A 125 10.63 -7.13 -5.96
CA MET A 125 9.43 -7.95 -6.21
C MET A 125 8.77 -7.60 -7.54
N ILE A 126 8.61 -6.30 -7.84
CA ILE A 126 8.04 -5.82 -9.12
C ILE A 126 8.90 -6.30 -10.29
N ARG A 127 10.21 -6.13 -10.21
CA ARG A 127 11.15 -6.62 -11.23
C ARG A 127 10.96 -8.11 -11.48
N TRP A 128 10.92 -8.92 -10.43
CA TRP A 128 10.72 -10.35 -10.56
C TRP A 128 9.37 -10.71 -11.23
N ILE A 129 8.29 -10.02 -10.83
CA ILE A 129 6.96 -10.20 -11.42
C ILE A 129 6.99 -9.91 -12.92
N ILE A 130 7.66 -8.84 -13.34
CA ILE A 130 7.80 -8.46 -14.75
C ILE A 130 8.65 -9.48 -15.50
N GLU A 131 9.83 -9.83 -15.00
CA GLU A 131 10.75 -10.79 -15.64
C GLU A 131 10.12 -12.18 -15.79
N LYS A 132 9.29 -12.59 -14.84
CA LYS A 132 8.59 -13.89 -14.88
C LYS A 132 7.20 -13.83 -15.48
N GLN A 133 6.78 -12.67 -15.97
CA GLN A 133 5.45 -12.45 -16.57
C GLN A 133 4.30 -12.92 -15.64
N ARG A 134 4.43 -12.66 -14.33
CA ARG A 134 3.47 -13.07 -13.29
C ARG A 134 2.45 -11.97 -12.95
N TYR A 135 2.15 -11.11 -13.89
CA TYR A 135 1.14 -10.07 -13.78
C TYR A 135 -0.10 -10.42 -14.63
N ASN A 136 -1.23 -9.84 -14.29
CA ASN A 136 -2.45 -9.96 -15.09
C ASN A 136 -2.40 -8.92 -16.23
N ALA A 137 -2.00 -9.38 -17.42
CA ALA A 137 -1.87 -8.50 -18.59
C ALA A 137 -3.23 -7.93 -19.02
N ASP A 138 -4.29 -8.75 -19.01
CA ASP A 138 -5.63 -8.32 -19.41
C ASP A 138 -6.14 -7.18 -18.54
N TYR A 139 -5.90 -7.25 -17.22
CA TYR A 139 -6.26 -6.18 -16.31
C TYR A 139 -5.40 -4.91 -16.50
N LEU A 140 -4.09 -5.08 -16.68
CA LEU A 140 -3.17 -3.94 -16.83
C LEU A 140 -3.31 -3.19 -18.16
N THR A 141 -3.92 -3.82 -19.16
CA THR A 141 -4.20 -3.18 -20.46
C THR A 141 -5.52 -2.43 -20.52
N ILE A 142 -6.29 -2.38 -19.42
CA ILE A 142 -7.53 -1.61 -19.36
C ILE A 142 -7.21 -0.10 -19.31
N PRO A 143 -7.57 0.68 -20.36
CA PRO A 143 -7.13 2.06 -20.48
C PRO A 143 -7.99 3.06 -19.69
N GLY A 144 -9.16 2.68 -19.19
CA GLY A 144 -10.03 3.60 -18.49
C GLY A 144 -11.41 3.03 -18.15
N VAL A 145 -12.28 3.91 -17.65
CA VAL A 145 -13.60 3.56 -17.08
C VAL A 145 -14.48 2.74 -18.04
N GLN A 146 -14.57 3.14 -19.29
CA GLN A 146 -15.45 2.47 -20.27
C GLN A 146 -14.97 1.05 -20.55
N ALA A 147 -13.67 0.86 -20.78
CA ALA A 147 -13.09 -0.44 -21.01
C ALA A 147 -13.18 -1.32 -19.75
N MET A 148 -13.01 -0.74 -18.58
CA MET A 148 -13.20 -1.42 -17.30
C MET A 148 -14.63 -1.98 -17.16
N GLN A 149 -15.64 -1.17 -17.46
CA GLN A 149 -17.04 -1.61 -17.42
C GLN A 149 -17.33 -2.73 -18.44
N GLN A 150 -16.78 -2.63 -19.65
CA GLN A 150 -16.91 -3.66 -20.68
C GLN A 150 -16.23 -4.97 -20.27
N ALA A 151 -15.10 -4.88 -19.60
CA ALA A 151 -14.38 -6.05 -19.07
C ALA A 151 -15.03 -6.64 -17.80
N GLY A 152 -16.06 -6.01 -17.23
CA GLY A 152 -16.70 -6.44 -15.98
C GLY A 152 -15.82 -6.21 -14.73
N GLU A 153 -14.77 -5.40 -14.85
CA GLU A 153 -13.87 -5.07 -13.75
C GLU A 153 -14.42 -3.91 -12.90
N LYS A 154 -13.94 -3.80 -11.67
CA LYS A 154 -14.36 -2.76 -10.71
C LYS A 154 -13.37 -1.61 -10.60
N SER A 155 -12.21 -1.76 -11.20
CA SER A 155 -11.11 -0.78 -11.17
C SER A 155 -10.22 -0.95 -12.40
N TRP A 156 -9.36 0.00 -12.64
CA TRP A 156 -8.28 -0.06 -13.63
C TRP A 156 -7.04 0.62 -13.06
N THR A 157 -5.92 0.53 -13.77
CA THR A 157 -4.66 1.17 -13.38
C THR A 157 -4.23 2.18 -14.42
N ASN A 158 -3.21 2.97 -14.11
CA ASN A 158 -2.56 3.86 -15.07
C ASN A 158 -1.43 3.18 -15.85
N ALA A 159 -1.39 1.86 -15.91
CA ALA A 159 -0.31 1.12 -16.58
C ALA A 159 -0.24 1.38 -18.09
N THR A 160 -1.36 1.76 -18.70
CA THR A 160 -1.44 2.12 -20.13
C THR A 160 -1.12 3.57 -20.41
N HIS A 161 -1.03 4.44 -19.40
CA HIS A 161 -0.77 5.86 -19.59
C HIS A 161 0.64 6.08 -20.14
N LEU A 162 0.74 6.86 -21.20
CA LEU A 162 2.01 7.24 -21.78
C LEU A 162 2.76 8.22 -20.87
N VAL A 163 4.06 8.07 -20.81
CA VAL A 163 4.94 8.90 -20.01
C VAL A 163 5.91 9.64 -20.92
N ILE A 164 6.07 10.94 -20.68
CA ILE A 164 7.07 11.73 -21.39
C ILE A 164 8.44 11.28 -20.92
N THR A 165 9.27 10.78 -21.83
CA THR A 165 10.66 10.42 -21.55
C THR A 165 11.59 11.41 -22.21
N ASP A 166 12.64 11.80 -21.48
CA ASP A 166 13.78 12.54 -21.99
C ASP A 166 14.96 11.57 -22.07
N GLU A 167 15.80 11.68 -23.09
CA GLU A 167 16.98 10.81 -23.26
C GLU A 167 17.93 10.84 -22.06
N LEU A 168 17.89 11.92 -21.25
CA LEU A 168 18.67 12.10 -20.05
C LEU A 168 17.94 11.69 -18.76
N GLN A 169 16.65 11.34 -18.84
CA GLN A 169 15.87 11.02 -17.64
C GLN A 169 16.12 9.58 -17.16
N THR A 170 16.63 9.50 -15.97
CA THR A 170 16.73 8.26 -15.19
C THR A 170 15.54 8.07 -14.23
N VAL A 171 14.64 9.03 -14.14
CA VAL A 171 13.49 9.08 -13.23
C VAL A 171 12.19 9.10 -14.04
N ALA A 172 11.11 8.51 -13.50
CA ALA A 172 9.79 8.52 -14.11
C ALA A 172 9.35 9.95 -14.48
N GLY A 173 9.04 10.17 -15.76
CA GLY A 173 8.57 11.43 -16.29
C GLY A 173 7.11 11.71 -15.94
N GLN A 174 6.61 12.84 -16.40
CA GLN A 174 5.19 13.20 -16.29
C GLN A 174 4.35 12.36 -17.25
N HIS A 175 3.10 12.10 -16.90
CA HIS A 175 2.15 11.52 -17.83
C HIS A 175 1.96 12.47 -19.04
N LEU A 176 1.98 11.90 -20.22
CA LEU A 176 1.60 12.62 -21.44
C LEU A 176 0.12 12.98 -21.35
N THR A 177 -0.22 14.24 -21.54
CA THR A 177 -1.60 14.71 -21.57
C THR A 177 -1.91 15.32 -22.94
N ILE A 178 -3.19 15.44 -23.27
CA ILE A 178 -3.64 16.07 -24.49
C ILE A 178 -3.13 17.53 -24.59
N ALA A 179 -3.00 18.20 -23.44
CA ALA A 179 -2.44 19.56 -23.37
C ALA A 179 -0.98 19.64 -23.84
N HIS A 180 -0.21 18.57 -23.77
CA HIS A 180 1.15 18.51 -24.33
C HIS A 180 1.16 18.42 -25.87
N LEU A 181 0.05 17.95 -26.46
CA LEU A 181 -0.09 17.77 -27.90
C LEU A 181 -0.82 18.94 -28.59
N SER A 182 -1.57 19.74 -27.81
CA SER A 182 -2.36 20.88 -28.32
C SER A 182 -2.46 21.96 -27.24
N ALA A 183 -2.13 23.20 -27.63
CA ALA A 183 -2.14 24.35 -26.71
C ALA A 183 -3.52 24.70 -26.10
N ASN A 184 -4.60 24.14 -26.60
CA ASN A 184 -5.98 24.41 -26.19
C ASN A 184 -6.72 23.20 -25.62
N ALA A 185 -6.04 22.13 -25.25
CA ALA A 185 -6.67 20.89 -24.84
C ALA A 185 -6.65 20.67 -23.32
N ALA A 186 -7.56 19.83 -22.83
CA ALA A 186 -7.66 19.45 -21.42
C ALA A 186 -6.42 18.67 -20.93
N GLN A 187 -6.15 18.74 -19.63
CA GLN A 187 -5.06 17.97 -18.99
C GLN A 187 -5.50 16.52 -18.71
N GLU A 188 -5.96 15.83 -19.75
CA GLU A 188 -6.31 14.42 -19.65
C GLU A 188 -5.13 13.56 -20.10
N PRO A 189 -4.84 12.43 -19.41
CA PRO A 189 -3.75 11.55 -19.79
C PRO A 189 -4.03 10.86 -21.12
N VAL A 190 -2.98 10.64 -21.90
CA VAL A 190 -3.01 9.86 -23.14
C VAL A 190 -2.65 8.41 -22.79
N VAL A 191 -3.45 7.48 -23.25
CA VAL A 191 -3.30 6.03 -23.05
C VAL A 191 -3.01 5.32 -24.35
#